data_977558728a0397c55bac551f1f6c8eec
#
_entry.id   977558728a0397c55bac551f1f6c8eec
#
_cell.length_a   1.000
_cell.length_b   1.000
_cell.length_c   1.000
_cell.angle_alpha   90.00
_cell.angle_beta   90.00
_cell.angle_gamma   90.00
#
_symmetry.space_group_name_H-M   'P 1'
#
loop_
_entity.id
_entity.type
_entity.pdbx_description
1 polymer ?
#
loop_
_entity_poly.entity_id
_entity_poly.type
_entity_poly.pdbx_seq_one_letter_code
_entity_poly.pdbx_strand_id
1 'polypeptide(L)'
;ALNKENGCRKAFIPKNDKFLEIDISAYHPTLAAQLVDYKFDTTDIHKSFAKMYNVDYKKAKELTFKQLYGGVFKQYRDLEFFQKTQKYIDGLWYDFENNGFITCPISEYKFEKDKLDNMNPQKLFNYLLQNLETSKNVCILWDIIKLIKRTKTKLVLYTYDAFLFDYDETEEGVLNQIKNVFKQHELNIKISDGDNYDF
;
A
#
# COMPACT_ATOMS: atom_id res chain seq x y z
N ALA A 1 -3.84 -15.40 -4.33
CA ALA A 1 -3.84 -14.73 -5.65
C ALA A 1 -3.66 -15.78 -6.76
N LEU A 2 -4.30 -15.58 -7.92
CA LEU A 2 -4.12 -16.45 -9.09
C LEU A 2 -2.73 -16.20 -9.70
N ASN A 3 -2.00 -17.31 -9.97
CA ASN A 3 -0.67 -17.21 -10.56
C ASN A 3 -0.75 -16.62 -11.98
N LYS A 4 0.09 -15.63 -12.29
CA LYS A 4 0.22 -15.04 -13.65
C LYS A 4 0.88 -16.01 -14.64
N GLU A 5 1.83 -16.85 -14.17
CA GLU A 5 2.69 -17.66 -15.04
C GLU A 5 1.98 -18.85 -15.70
N ASN A 6 0.90 -19.37 -15.12
CA ASN A 6 0.21 -20.57 -15.63
C ASN A 6 -0.96 -20.26 -16.59
N GLY A 7 -1.18 -18.99 -16.92
CA GLY A 7 -2.22 -18.54 -17.86
C GLY A 7 -3.68 -18.73 -17.38
N CYS A 8 -3.91 -19.18 -16.14
CA CYS A 8 -5.27 -19.38 -15.64
C CYS A 8 -6.09 -18.09 -15.58
N ARG A 9 -5.42 -16.92 -15.50
CA ARG A 9 -6.08 -15.60 -15.51
C ARG A 9 -6.82 -15.31 -16.81
N LYS A 10 -6.40 -15.89 -17.93
CA LYS A 10 -7.06 -15.76 -19.26
C LYS A 10 -8.47 -16.31 -19.30
N ALA A 11 -8.77 -17.27 -18.41
CA ALA A 11 -10.12 -17.86 -18.32
C ALA A 11 -11.16 -16.91 -17.69
N PHE A 12 -10.72 -15.84 -17.04
CA PHE A 12 -11.60 -14.85 -16.46
C PHE A 12 -11.80 -13.71 -17.45
N ILE A 13 -13.03 -13.57 -17.91
CA ILE A 13 -13.47 -12.51 -18.83
C ILE A 13 -14.47 -11.60 -18.12
N PRO A 14 -14.47 -10.29 -18.42
CA PRO A 14 -15.44 -9.36 -17.85
C PRO A 14 -16.85 -9.67 -18.36
N LYS A 15 -17.85 -9.26 -17.60
CA LYS A 15 -19.25 -9.25 -18.03
C LYS A 15 -19.58 -7.97 -18.79
N ASN A 16 -18.96 -6.85 -18.38
CA ASN A 16 -19.02 -5.56 -19.05
C ASN A 16 -17.93 -5.49 -20.15
N ASP A 17 -17.42 -4.30 -20.46
CA ASP A 17 -16.53 -4.10 -21.60
C ASP A 17 -15.12 -4.64 -21.36
N LYS A 18 -14.57 -4.45 -20.14
CA LYS A 18 -13.21 -4.89 -19.80
C LYS A 18 -12.98 -5.02 -18.29
N PHE A 19 -11.92 -5.74 -17.92
CA PHE A 19 -11.35 -5.62 -16.58
C PHE A 19 -10.47 -4.37 -16.49
N LEU A 20 -10.53 -3.71 -15.33
CA LEU A 20 -9.69 -2.58 -14.98
C LEU A 20 -9.14 -2.84 -13.57
N GLU A 21 -7.81 -2.93 -13.45
CA GLU A 21 -7.12 -3.10 -12.16
C GLU A 21 -6.52 -1.76 -11.73
N ILE A 22 -6.81 -1.37 -10.50
CA ILE A 22 -6.15 -0.26 -9.82
C ILE A 22 -5.23 -0.85 -8.76
N ASP A 23 -3.92 -0.62 -8.94
CA ASP A 23 -2.84 -1.08 -8.06
C ASP A 23 -2.26 0.12 -7.30
N ILE A 24 -2.10 0.00 -5.98
CA ILE A 24 -1.52 1.06 -5.16
C ILE A 24 0.01 0.97 -5.23
N SER A 25 0.63 1.98 -5.80
CA SER A 25 2.07 2.02 -5.99
C SER A 25 2.82 2.33 -4.70
N ALA A 26 3.87 1.55 -4.39
CA ALA A 26 4.76 1.76 -3.25
C ALA A 26 4.00 1.96 -1.91
N TYR A 27 3.00 1.12 -1.64
CA TYR A 27 2.05 1.34 -0.55
C TYR A 27 2.72 1.50 0.81
N HIS A 28 3.51 0.51 1.29
CA HIS A 28 4.19 0.61 2.59
C HIS A 28 5.18 1.78 2.69
N PRO A 29 6.00 2.10 1.68
CA PRO A 29 6.79 3.33 1.67
C PRO A 29 5.93 4.60 1.77
N THR A 30 4.76 4.64 1.13
CA THR A 30 3.80 5.75 1.25
C THR A 30 3.26 5.88 2.67
N LEU A 31 2.82 4.76 3.26
CA LEU A 31 2.32 4.75 4.64
C LEU A 31 3.39 5.18 5.64
N ALA A 32 4.62 4.68 5.49
CA ALA A 32 5.74 5.10 6.32
C ALA A 32 6.02 6.61 6.20
N ALA A 33 5.99 7.15 4.98
CA ALA A 33 6.17 8.58 4.74
C ALA A 33 5.06 9.42 5.39
N GLN A 34 3.80 8.97 5.30
CA GLN A 34 2.67 9.63 5.96
C GLN A 34 2.82 9.65 7.50
N LEU A 35 3.27 8.53 8.10
CA LEU A 35 3.50 8.45 9.55
C LEU A 35 4.56 9.42 10.06
N VAL A 36 5.57 9.76 9.22
CA VAL A 36 6.71 10.60 9.63
C VAL A 36 6.70 11.99 9.00
N ASP A 37 5.58 12.37 8.37
CA ASP A 37 5.43 13.63 7.62
C ASP A 37 6.61 13.89 6.68
N TYR A 38 6.90 12.88 5.82
CA TYR A 38 7.91 12.99 4.79
C TYR A 38 7.27 13.05 3.40
N LYS A 39 7.73 13.98 2.55
CA LYS A 39 7.24 14.13 1.17
C LYS A 39 8.34 13.79 0.17
N PHE A 40 8.03 12.87 -0.74
CA PHE A 40 8.92 12.56 -1.84
C PHE A 40 8.87 13.65 -2.93
N ASP A 41 9.98 13.84 -3.63
CA ASP A 41 10.11 14.83 -4.72
C ASP A 41 9.19 14.53 -5.91
N THR A 42 8.82 13.26 -6.09
CA THR A 42 8.02 12.79 -7.21
C THR A 42 6.90 11.86 -6.75
N THR A 43 5.87 11.72 -7.55
CA THR A 43 4.78 10.77 -7.31
C THR A 43 5.24 9.30 -7.45
N ASP A 44 6.31 9.04 -8.22
CA ASP A 44 6.93 7.71 -8.31
C ASP A 44 7.99 7.54 -7.22
N ILE A 45 7.55 7.03 -6.08
CA ILE A 45 8.40 6.84 -4.89
C ILE A 45 9.61 5.94 -5.18
N HIS A 46 9.46 4.92 -6.02
CA HIS A 46 10.59 4.05 -6.37
C HIS A 46 11.63 4.77 -7.23
N LYS A 47 11.23 5.74 -8.06
CA LYS A 47 12.18 6.63 -8.76
C LYS A 47 12.91 7.55 -7.79
N SER A 48 12.25 8.09 -6.78
CA SER A 48 12.91 8.86 -5.73
C SER A 48 13.97 8.01 -5.04
N PHE A 49 13.66 6.78 -4.65
CA PHE A 49 14.62 5.87 -4.05
C PHE A 49 15.75 5.47 -5.00
N ALA A 50 15.47 5.23 -6.29
CA ALA A 50 16.52 4.94 -7.29
C ALA A 50 17.55 6.07 -7.37
N LYS A 51 17.09 7.32 -7.35
CA LYS A 51 17.95 8.51 -7.29
C LYS A 51 18.74 8.59 -5.96
N MET A 52 18.06 8.39 -4.82
CA MET A 52 18.70 8.45 -3.50
C MET A 52 19.79 7.37 -3.32
N TYR A 53 19.56 6.16 -3.84
CA TYR A 53 20.50 5.05 -3.72
C TYR A 53 21.53 5.01 -4.84
N ASN A 54 21.34 5.81 -5.90
CA ASN A 54 22.13 5.77 -7.12
C ASN A 54 22.18 4.36 -7.77
N VAL A 55 21.00 3.76 -7.93
CA VAL A 55 20.82 2.42 -8.53
C VAL A 55 19.64 2.44 -9.52
N ASP A 56 19.50 1.35 -10.30
CA ASP A 56 18.33 1.18 -11.15
C ASP A 56 17.03 1.00 -10.36
N TYR A 57 15.90 1.17 -11.05
CA TYR A 57 14.55 1.12 -10.47
C TYR A 57 14.25 -0.21 -9.76
N LYS A 58 14.59 -1.34 -10.37
CA LYS A 58 14.32 -2.67 -9.83
C LYS A 58 15.10 -2.88 -8.53
N LYS A 59 16.38 -2.50 -8.55
CA LYS A 59 17.24 -2.58 -7.37
C LYS A 59 16.79 -1.65 -6.26
N ALA A 60 16.34 -0.44 -6.60
CA ALA A 60 15.77 0.49 -5.62
C ALA A 60 14.55 -0.10 -4.91
N LYS A 61 13.63 -0.72 -5.65
CA LYS A 61 12.46 -1.39 -5.09
C LYS A 61 12.87 -2.48 -4.09
N GLU A 62 13.78 -3.38 -4.47
CA GLU A 62 14.28 -4.44 -3.58
C GLU A 62 14.95 -3.87 -2.31
N LEU A 63 15.81 -2.86 -2.47
CA LEU A 63 16.52 -2.23 -1.35
C LEU A 63 15.57 -1.53 -0.39
N THR A 64 14.56 -0.84 -0.92
CA THR A 64 13.58 -0.13 -0.09
C THR A 64 12.81 -1.11 0.81
N PHE A 65 12.31 -2.20 0.26
CA PHE A 65 11.62 -3.21 1.05
C PHE A 65 12.53 -3.91 2.06
N LYS A 66 13.77 -4.25 1.68
CA LYS A 66 14.75 -4.83 2.61
C LYS A 66 15.04 -3.92 3.79
N GLN A 67 15.16 -2.61 3.54
CA GLN A 67 15.44 -1.64 4.60
C GLN A 67 14.21 -1.34 5.47
N LEU A 68 13.04 -1.27 4.85
CA LEU A 68 11.80 -0.99 5.58
C LEU A 68 11.46 -2.12 6.56
N TYR A 69 11.70 -3.38 6.15
CA TYR A 69 11.34 -4.56 6.95
C TYR A 69 12.48 -5.14 7.77
N GLY A 70 13.72 -4.97 7.33
CA GLY A 70 14.90 -5.58 7.96
C GLY A 70 15.82 -4.60 8.69
N GLY A 71 15.52 -3.32 8.61
CA GLY A 71 16.35 -2.26 9.16
C GLY A 71 17.28 -1.61 8.14
N VAL A 72 17.64 -0.35 8.39
CA VAL A 72 18.34 0.51 7.44
C VAL A 72 19.83 0.18 7.36
N PHE A 73 20.33 -0.04 6.14
CA PHE A 73 21.77 -0.25 5.91
C PHE A 73 22.59 0.99 6.27
N LYS A 74 23.79 0.80 6.83
CA LYS A 74 24.67 1.88 7.32
C LYS A 74 24.82 3.03 6.31
N GLN A 75 25.00 2.72 5.04
CA GLN A 75 25.23 3.68 3.95
C GLN A 75 24.02 4.55 3.59
N TYR A 76 22.82 4.22 4.07
CA TYR A 76 21.58 4.95 3.79
C TYR A 76 20.94 5.58 5.03
N ARG A 77 21.59 5.45 6.19
CA ARG A 77 21.06 5.97 7.47
C ARG A 77 20.93 7.48 7.50
N ASP A 78 21.74 8.18 6.69
CA ASP A 78 21.76 9.64 6.63
C ASP A 78 20.68 10.22 5.68
N LEU A 79 19.96 9.37 4.95
CA LEU A 79 18.82 9.81 4.15
C LEU A 79 17.67 10.25 5.08
N GLU A 80 17.14 11.46 4.85
CA GLU A 80 16.13 12.07 5.72
C GLU A 80 14.92 11.17 5.96
N PHE A 81 14.42 10.48 4.91
CA PHE A 81 13.33 9.52 5.04
C PHE A 81 13.63 8.45 6.09
N PHE A 82 14.83 7.85 6.05
CA PHE A 82 15.20 6.79 6.99
C PHE A 82 15.52 7.33 8.38
N GLN A 83 16.07 8.53 8.51
CA GLN A 83 16.27 9.17 9.81
C GLN A 83 14.92 9.40 10.52
N LYS A 84 13.95 9.96 9.80
CA LYS A 84 12.59 10.18 10.33
C LYS A 84 11.90 8.86 10.68
N THR A 85 11.99 7.87 9.79
CA THR A 85 11.38 6.54 9.99
C THR A 85 12.01 5.84 11.20
N GLN A 86 13.35 5.87 11.33
CA GLN A 86 14.03 5.26 12.48
C GLN A 86 13.62 5.93 13.79
N LYS A 87 13.60 7.26 13.83
CA LYS A 87 13.14 7.99 15.01
C LYS A 87 11.70 7.62 15.42
N TYR A 88 10.82 7.42 14.43
CA TYR A 88 9.46 6.97 14.66
C TYR A 88 9.42 5.55 15.23
N ILE A 89 10.20 4.62 14.64
CA ILE A 89 10.33 3.23 15.12
C ILE A 89 10.85 3.18 16.55
N ASP A 90 11.87 3.99 16.89
CA ASP A 90 12.43 4.05 18.24
C ASP A 90 11.38 4.56 19.24
N GLY A 91 10.58 5.56 18.87
CA GLY A 91 9.46 6.06 19.67
C GLY A 91 8.38 4.99 19.89
N LEU A 92 7.96 4.28 18.82
CA LEU A 92 7.01 3.16 18.93
C LEU A 92 7.51 2.07 19.86
N TRP A 93 8.80 1.73 19.75
CA TRP A 93 9.39 0.71 20.59
C TRP A 93 9.45 1.15 22.04
N TYR A 94 9.79 2.41 22.30
CA TYR A 94 9.77 2.99 23.65
C TYR A 94 8.36 2.88 24.27
N ASP A 95 7.32 3.28 23.52
CA ASP A 95 5.93 3.18 24.00
C ASP A 95 5.51 1.73 24.26
N PHE A 96 5.87 0.81 23.34
CA PHE A 96 5.57 -0.61 23.49
C PHE A 96 6.23 -1.21 24.73
N GLU A 97 7.48 -0.85 25.01
CA GLU A 97 8.21 -1.35 26.19
C GLU A 97 7.69 -0.75 27.51
N ASN A 98 7.34 0.54 27.53
CA ASN A 98 6.99 1.24 28.76
C ASN A 98 5.49 1.28 29.05
N ASN A 99 4.65 1.43 28.01
CA ASN A 99 3.19 1.49 28.16
C ASN A 99 2.53 0.12 28.00
N GLY A 100 3.29 -0.90 27.51
CA GLY A 100 2.78 -2.24 27.27
C GLY A 100 2.00 -2.41 25.98
N PHE A 101 1.81 -1.37 25.19
CA PHE A 101 1.13 -1.43 23.88
C PHE A 101 1.43 -0.22 23.01
N ILE A 102 1.17 -0.38 21.71
CA ILE A 102 0.98 0.73 20.76
C ILE A 102 -0.39 0.61 20.11
N THR A 103 -0.90 1.70 19.52
CA THR A 103 -2.21 1.74 18.87
C THR A 103 -2.08 2.15 17.41
N CYS A 104 -2.76 1.43 16.51
CA CYS A 104 -2.88 1.84 15.12
C CYS A 104 -3.75 3.12 15.01
N PRO A 105 -3.28 4.17 14.33
CA PRO A 105 -3.99 5.46 14.28
C PRO A 105 -5.29 5.43 13.45
N ILE A 106 -5.55 4.38 12.66
CA ILE A 106 -6.77 4.26 11.84
C ILE A 106 -7.78 3.31 12.49
N SER A 107 -7.35 2.07 12.80
CA SER A 107 -8.24 1.03 13.33
C SER A 107 -8.41 1.07 14.84
N GLU A 108 -7.60 1.86 15.53
CA GLU A 108 -7.48 1.87 16.99
C GLU A 108 -7.09 0.49 17.60
N TYR A 109 -6.65 -0.44 16.72
CA TYR A 109 -6.17 -1.75 17.16
C TYR A 109 -4.93 -1.61 18.05
N LYS A 110 -4.94 -2.30 19.19
CA LYS A 110 -3.84 -2.31 20.14
C LYS A 110 -2.93 -3.51 19.92
N PHE A 111 -1.66 -3.24 19.69
CA PHE A 111 -0.60 -4.23 19.72
C PHE A 111 -0.08 -4.34 21.15
N GLU A 112 -0.56 -5.31 21.89
CA GLU A 112 -0.26 -5.49 23.32
C GLU A 112 0.94 -6.40 23.50
N LYS A 113 1.85 -6.00 24.39
CA LYS A 113 3.14 -6.68 24.63
C LYS A 113 2.98 -8.10 25.18
N ASP A 114 1.98 -8.30 26.01
CA ASP A 114 1.65 -9.60 26.60
C ASP A 114 1.05 -10.62 25.61
N LYS A 115 0.59 -10.13 24.44
CA LYS A 115 -0.01 -10.94 23.36
C LYS A 115 0.95 -11.20 22.19
N LEU A 116 2.14 -10.60 22.19
CA LEU A 116 3.06 -10.63 21.06
C LEU A 116 4.43 -11.16 21.49
N ASP A 117 4.79 -12.35 21.00
CA ASP A 117 6.07 -13.00 21.32
C ASP A 117 7.20 -12.56 20.39
N ASN A 118 8.42 -12.55 20.93
CA ASN A 118 9.67 -12.32 20.18
C ASN A 118 9.63 -11.05 19.31
N MET A 119 9.12 -9.94 19.87
CA MET A 119 9.06 -8.67 19.18
C MET A 119 10.42 -7.96 19.16
N ASN A 120 10.61 -7.13 18.15
CA ASN A 120 11.68 -6.16 18.03
C ASN A 120 11.16 -4.91 17.33
N PRO A 121 11.88 -3.78 17.35
CA PRO A 121 11.41 -2.52 16.77
C PRO A 121 10.93 -2.63 15.32
N GLN A 122 11.68 -3.31 14.44
CA GLN A 122 11.35 -3.46 13.02
C GLN A 122 10.13 -4.35 12.81
N LYS A 123 10.02 -5.44 13.57
CA LYS A 123 8.87 -6.35 13.50
C LYS A 123 7.58 -5.65 13.96
N LEU A 124 7.66 -4.87 15.03
CA LEU A 124 6.54 -4.07 15.52
C LEU A 124 6.08 -3.04 14.47
N PHE A 125 7.03 -2.33 13.86
CA PHE A 125 6.74 -1.39 12.79
C PHE A 125 6.10 -2.06 11.57
N ASN A 126 6.58 -3.26 11.18
CA ASN A 126 5.98 -4.04 10.11
C ASN A 126 4.53 -4.44 10.40
N TYR A 127 4.23 -4.84 11.62
CA TYR A 127 2.87 -5.16 12.04
C TYR A 127 1.97 -3.92 11.99
N LEU A 128 2.48 -2.77 12.41
CA LEU A 128 1.78 -1.50 12.30
C LEU A 128 1.49 -1.15 10.83
N LEU A 129 2.47 -1.24 9.93
CA LEU A 129 2.28 -0.96 8.49
C LEU A 129 1.25 -1.89 7.85
N GLN A 130 1.27 -3.19 8.14
CA GLN A 130 0.28 -4.15 7.64
C GLN A 130 -1.13 -3.86 8.16
N ASN A 131 -1.25 -3.47 9.42
CA ASN A 131 -2.54 -3.08 9.99
C ASN A 131 -3.05 -1.77 9.40
N LEU A 132 -2.17 -0.79 9.17
CA LEU A 132 -2.49 0.47 8.49
C LEU A 132 -2.96 0.23 7.06
N GLU A 133 -2.26 -0.62 6.30
CA GLU A 133 -2.66 -1.03 4.96
C GLU A 133 -4.08 -1.61 4.97
N THR A 134 -4.31 -2.62 5.81
CA THR A 134 -5.63 -3.27 5.92
C THR A 134 -6.72 -2.27 6.32
N SER A 135 -6.45 -1.44 7.32
CA SER A 135 -7.42 -0.46 7.82
C SER A 135 -7.76 0.60 6.77
N LYS A 136 -6.76 1.11 6.06
CA LYS A 136 -6.94 2.08 4.98
C LYS A 136 -7.70 1.45 3.81
N ASN A 137 -7.38 0.20 3.46
CA ASN A 137 -8.11 -0.54 2.43
C ASN A 137 -9.58 -0.76 2.77
N VAL A 138 -9.92 -1.02 4.03
CA VAL A 138 -11.32 -1.13 4.48
C VAL A 138 -12.06 0.19 4.26
N CYS A 139 -11.44 1.33 4.59
CA CYS A 139 -12.03 2.65 4.31
C CYS A 139 -12.23 2.89 2.82
N ILE A 140 -11.22 2.60 2.00
CA ILE A 140 -11.27 2.73 0.53
C ILE A 140 -12.37 1.83 -0.06
N LEU A 141 -12.40 0.56 0.34
CA LEU A 141 -13.43 -0.40 -0.10
C LEU A 141 -14.84 0.08 0.25
N TRP A 142 -15.02 0.61 1.45
CA TRP A 142 -16.32 1.15 1.89
C TRP A 142 -16.80 2.29 1.00
N ASP A 143 -15.92 3.23 0.68
CA ASP A 143 -16.25 4.37 -0.17
C ASP A 143 -16.50 3.95 -1.62
N ILE A 144 -15.66 3.05 -2.17
CA ILE A 144 -15.84 2.49 -3.51
C ILE A 144 -17.17 1.74 -3.61
N ILE A 145 -17.50 0.86 -2.65
CA ILE A 145 -18.74 0.07 -2.67
C ILE A 145 -19.97 0.98 -2.64
N LYS A 146 -19.95 2.06 -1.84
CA LYS A 146 -21.04 3.05 -1.84
C LYS A 146 -21.20 3.72 -3.20
N LEU A 147 -20.08 4.11 -3.81
CA LEU A 147 -20.03 4.81 -5.07
C LEU A 147 -20.59 3.95 -6.20
N ILE A 148 -20.17 2.67 -6.28
CA ILE A 148 -20.56 1.77 -7.39
C ILE A 148 -21.87 1.00 -7.15
N LYS A 149 -22.59 1.26 -6.04
CA LYS A 149 -23.79 0.51 -5.66
C LYS A 149 -24.85 0.44 -6.77
N ARG A 150 -25.02 1.53 -7.53
CA ARG A 150 -26.05 1.66 -8.56
C ARG A 150 -25.48 1.78 -9.98
N THR A 151 -24.21 1.46 -10.16
CA THR A 151 -23.54 1.50 -11.47
C THR A 151 -23.48 0.11 -12.09
N LYS A 152 -23.14 0.02 -13.38
CA LYS A 152 -22.84 -1.25 -14.06
C LYS A 152 -21.45 -1.78 -13.67
N THR A 153 -20.47 -0.87 -13.55
CA THR A 153 -19.12 -1.17 -13.05
C THR A 153 -19.18 -1.82 -11.67
N LYS A 154 -18.47 -2.93 -11.48
CA LYS A 154 -18.44 -3.70 -10.23
C LYS A 154 -17.03 -3.98 -9.77
N LEU A 155 -16.77 -3.88 -8.47
CA LEU A 155 -15.56 -4.44 -7.87
C LEU A 155 -15.73 -5.95 -7.79
N VAL A 156 -14.87 -6.72 -8.48
CA VAL A 156 -14.97 -8.18 -8.58
C VAL A 156 -13.89 -8.92 -7.81
N LEU A 157 -12.75 -8.27 -7.56
CA LEU A 157 -11.68 -8.85 -6.75
C LEU A 157 -10.90 -7.75 -6.03
N TYR A 158 -10.55 -8.02 -4.79
CA TYR A 158 -9.62 -7.23 -3.99
C TYR A 158 -8.50 -8.15 -3.48
N THR A 159 -7.26 -7.76 -3.71
CA THR A 159 -6.07 -8.53 -3.30
C THR A 159 -4.99 -7.58 -2.82
N TYR A 160 -4.81 -7.44 -1.50
CA TYR A 160 -3.78 -6.57 -0.88
C TYR A 160 -3.84 -5.11 -1.39
N ASP A 161 -2.98 -4.76 -2.33
CA ASP A 161 -2.82 -3.43 -2.93
C ASP A 161 -3.54 -3.26 -4.28
N ALA A 162 -4.24 -4.31 -4.77
CA ALA A 162 -4.91 -4.31 -6.07
C ALA A 162 -6.44 -4.45 -5.97
N PHE A 163 -7.15 -3.63 -6.76
CA PHE A 163 -8.60 -3.58 -6.86
C PHE A 163 -9.00 -3.83 -8.31
N LEU A 164 -9.62 -4.98 -8.60
CA LEU A 164 -10.06 -5.36 -9.93
C LEU A 164 -11.55 -5.05 -10.12
N PHE A 165 -11.85 -4.32 -11.17
CA PHE A 165 -13.20 -3.95 -11.56
C PHE A 165 -13.60 -4.64 -12.87
N ASP A 166 -14.83 -5.08 -12.94
CA ASP A 166 -15.56 -5.35 -14.18
C ASP A 166 -16.18 -4.00 -14.63
N TYR A 167 -15.52 -3.35 -15.59
CA TYR A 167 -15.71 -1.94 -15.92
C TYR A 167 -16.57 -1.76 -17.16
N ASP A 168 -17.58 -0.87 -17.09
CA ASP A 168 -18.39 -0.39 -18.20
C ASP A 168 -17.81 0.94 -18.71
N GLU A 169 -17.37 0.99 -19.96
CA GLU A 169 -16.71 2.17 -20.56
C GLU A 169 -17.63 3.38 -20.68
N THR A 170 -18.96 3.20 -20.61
CA THR A 170 -19.91 4.30 -20.58
C THR A 170 -19.91 5.06 -19.26
N GLU A 171 -19.21 4.53 -18.23
CA GLU A 171 -19.17 5.07 -16.87
C GLU A 171 -17.81 5.74 -16.52
N GLU A 172 -17.22 6.50 -17.45
CA GLU A 172 -15.95 7.23 -17.20
C GLU A 172 -16.02 8.15 -15.98
N GLY A 173 -17.16 8.76 -15.73
CA GLY A 173 -17.39 9.58 -14.54
C GLY A 173 -17.25 8.80 -13.24
N VAL A 174 -17.65 7.53 -13.21
CA VAL A 174 -17.51 6.61 -12.07
C VAL A 174 -16.04 6.30 -11.84
N LEU A 175 -15.27 6.00 -12.91
CA LEU A 175 -13.83 5.76 -12.80
C LEU A 175 -13.10 6.96 -12.21
N ASN A 176 -13.45 8.18 -12.61
CA ASN A 176 -12.84 9.39 -12.06
C ASN A 176 -13.18 9.58 -10.57
N GLN A 177 -14.38 9.21 -10.14
CA GLN A 177 -14.76 9.23 -8.73
C GLN A 177 -13.98 8.16 -7.95
N ILE A 178 -13.81 6.94 -8.46
CA ILE A 178 -12.98 5.89 -7.86
C ILE A 178 -11.53 6.37 -7.69
N LYS A 179 -10.93 6.97 -8.72
CA LYS A 179 -9.58 7.56 -8.64
C LYS A 179 -9.47 8.61 -7.53
N ASN A 180 -10.51 9.42 -7.35
CA ASN A 180 -10.54 10.44 -6.31
C ASN A 180 -10.57 9.84 -4.89
N VAL A 181 -11.17 8.67 -4.69
CA VAL A 181 -11.11 7.96 -3.40
C VAL A 181 -9.65 7.70 -3.01
N PHE A 182 -8.84 7.13 -3.92
CA PHE A 182 -7.41 6.89 -3.65
C PHE A 182 -6.63 8.19 -3.41
N LYS A 183 -6.94 9.24 -4.19
CA LYS A 183 -6.31 10.56 -4.02
C LYS A 183 -6.62 11.19 -2.66
N GLN A 184 -7.83 11.03 -2.12
CA GLN A 184 -8.21 11.50 -0.79
C GLN A 184 -7.40 10.81 0.33
N HIS A 185 -6.96 9.57 0.09
CA HIS A 185 -6.06 8.83 0.98
C HIS A 185 -4.57 9.12 0.71
N GLU A 186 -4.25 10.06 -0.19
CA GLU A 186 -2.88 10.42 -0.60
C GLU A 186 -2.10 9.20 -1.13
N LEU A 187 -2.77 8.34 -1.89
CA LEU A 187 -2.20 7.14 -2.48
C LEU A 187 -1.96 7.31 -3.99
N ASN A 188 -0.78 6.92 -4.44
CA ASN A 188 -0.46 6.85 -5.86
C ASN A 188 -0.93 5.52 -6.43
N ILE A 189 -1.63 5.56 -7.55
CA ILE A 189 -2.19 4.38 -8.20
C ILE A 189 -1.62 4.20 -9.60
N LYS A 190 -1.55 2.94 -10.02
CA LYS A 190 -1.32 2.51 -11.38
C LYS A 190 -2.59 1.82 -11.88
N ILE A 191 -2.96 2.07 -13.14
CA ILE A 191 -4.13 1.47 -13.75
C ILE A 191 -3.67 0.62 -14.92
N SER A 192 -4.19 -0.60 -14.98
CA SER A 192 -4.05 -1.53 -16.09
C SER A 192 -5.42 -2.05 -16.47
N ASP A 193 -5.64 -2.39 -17.73
CA ASP A 193 -6.91 -2.94 -18.22
C ASP A 193 -6.69 -3.96 -19.33
N GLY A 194 -7.71 -4.79 -19.57
CA GLY A 194 -7.67 -5.82 -20.60
C GLY A 194 -8.98 -6.59 -20.72
N ASP A 195 -9.10 -7.34 -21.82
CA ASP A 195 -10.26 -8.16 -22.16
C ASP A 195 -10.35 -9.46 -21.31
N ASN A 196 -9.37 -9.73 -20.52
CA ASN A 196 -9.30 -10.82 -19.53
C ASN A 196 -8.39 -10.39 -18.37
N TYR A 197 -8.23 -11.24 -17.34
CA TYR A 197 -7.44 -10.89 -16.14
C TYR A 197 -5.92 -11.10 -16.29
N ASP A 198 -5.40 -11.33 -17.49
CA ASP A 198 -3.95 -11.61 -17.73
C ASP A 198 -3.24 -10.42 -18.38
N PHE A 199 -3.32 -9.23 -17.78
CA PHE A 199 -2.69 -7.99 -18.19
C PHE A 199 -1.66 -7.46 -17.16
#